data_e64fe9473b4d412a6fbc7f61ae074fea
#
_entry.id   e64fe9473b4d412a6fbc7f61ae074fea
#
_cell.length_a   1.000
_cell.length_b   1.000
_cell.length_c   1.000
_cell.angle_alpha   90.00
_cell.angle_beta   90.00
_cell.angle_gamma   90.00
#
_symmetry.space_group_name_H-M   'P 1'
#
loop_
_entity.id
_entity.type
_entity.pdbx_description
1 polymer ?
#
loop_
_entity_poly.entity_id
_entity_poly.type
_entity_poly.pdbx_seq_one_letter_code
_entity_poly.pdbx_strand_id
1 'polypeptide(L)' 'MYDMRYVRGHIQVYDYQGNFLFSADSEREAREELSVYEEFAA' A
#
# COMPACT_ATOMS: atom_id res chain seq x y z
N MET A 1 9.55 -0.39 -5.03
CA MET A 1 8.23 -0.27 -5.68
C MET A 1 7.22 -1.13 -4.96
N TYR A 2 6.01 -0.65 -4.81
CA TYR A 2 4.97 -1.33 -4.06
C TYR A 2 3.92 -1.90 -4.98
N ASP A 3 3.23 -2.93 -4.51
CA ASP A 3 2.20 -3.60 -5.28
C ASP A 3 0.84 -3.34 -4.64
N MET A 4 -0.11 -2.92 -5.45
CA MET A 4 -1.47 -2.67 -4.99
C MET A 4 -2.42 -3.67 -5.63
N ARG A 5 -3.24 -4.32 -4.81
CA ARG A 5 -4.21 -5.31 -5.29
C ARG A 5 -5.60 -4.93 -4.87
N TYR A 6 -6.53 -5.04 -5.78
CA TYR A 6 -7.94 -4.75 -5.51
C TYR A 6 -8.63 -6.04 -5.07
N VAL A 7 -9.12 -6.05 -3.84
CA VAL A 7 -9.80 -7.21 -3.29
C VAL A 7 -11.08 -6.76 -2.63
N ARG A 8 -12.21 -7.10 -3.24
CA ARG A 8 -13.56 -6.85 -2.70
C ARG A 8 -13.77 -5.41 -2.20
N GLY A 9 -13.42 -4.45 -3.03
CA GLY A 9 -13.62 -3.05 -2.70
C GLY A 9 -12.57 -2.44 -1.80
N HIS A 10 -11.53 -3.20 -1.50
CA HIS A 10 -10.39 -2.71 -0.73
C HIS A 10 -9.13 -2.78 -1.56
N ILE A 11 -8.16 -1.98 -1.19
CA ILE A 11 -6.85 -2.03 -1.82
C ILE A 11 -5.88 -2.59 -0.79
N GLN A 12 -5.22 -3.68 -1.13
CA GLN A 12 -4.19 -4.28 -0.29
C GLN A 12 -2.84 -3.89 -0.86
N VAL A 13 -1.98 -3.37 0.00
CA VAL A 13 -0.67 -2.89 -0.43
C VAL A 13 0.41 -3.80 0.11
N TYR A 14 1.30 -4.23 -0.79
CA TYR A 14 2.41 -5.12 -0.46
C TYR A 14 3.71 -4.45 -0.87
N ASP A 15 4.80 -4.81 -0.20
CA ASP A 15 6.11 -4.32 -0.60
C ASP A 15 6.64 -5.15 -1.76
N TYR A 16 7.82 -4.80 -2.25
CA TYR A 16 8.41 -5.48 -3.40
C TYR A 16 8.83 -6.92 -3.10
N GLN A 17 8.87 -7.29 -1.83
CA GLN A 17 9.20 -8.67 -1.43
C GLN A 17 7.95 -9.51 -1.25
N GLY A 18 6.77 -8.92 -1.42
CA GLY A 18 5.52 -9.62 -1.29
C GLY A 18 4.94 -9.62 0.12
N ASN A 19 5.49 -8.82 1.02
CA ASN A 19 4.98 -8.73 2.38
C ASN A 19 3.81 -7.75 2.45
N PHE A 20 2.73 -8.14 3.11
CA PHE A 20 1.59 -7.28 3.29
C PHE A 20 1.95 -6.11 4.21
N LEU A 21 1.59 -4.91 3.78
CA LEU A 21 1.85 -3.71 4.58
C LEU A 21 0.59 -3.18 5.25
N PHE A 22 -0.43 -2.90 4.45
CA PHE A 22 -1.67 -2.35 4.97
C PHE A 22 -2.77 -2.44 3.91
N SER A 23 -4.01 -2.13 4.31
CA SER A 23 -5.11 -2.04 3.38
C SER A 23 -5.73 -0.65 3.45
N ALA A 24 -6.35 -0.23 2.37
CA ALA A 24 -6.98 1.08 2.28
C ALA A 24 -8.30 0.95 1.53
N ASP A 25 -9.18 1.92 1.72
CA ASP A 25 -10.49 1.91 1.08
C ASP A 25 -10.44 2.49 -0.33
N SER A 26 -9.42 3.26 -0.64
CA SER A 26 -9.28 3.87 -1.96
C SER A 26 -7.81 3.99 -2.34
N GLU A 27 -7.59 4.17 -3.63
CA GLU A 27 -6.24 4.34 -4.15
C GLU A 27 -5.58 5.59 -3.59
N ARG A 28 -6.36 6.64 -3.39
CA ARG A 28 -5.85 7.88 -2.82
C ARG A 28 -5.30 7.63 -1.42
N GLU A 29 -6.07 6.94 -0.58
CA GLU A 29 -5.63 6.62 0.77
C GLU A 29 -4.38 5.74 0.75
N ALA A 30 -4.35 4.79 -0.16
CA ALA A 30 -3.20 3.91 -0.29
C ALA A 30 -1.93 4.69 -0.62
N ARG A 31 -2.05 5.65 -1.52
CA ARG A 31 -0.90 6.48 -1.89
C ARG A 31 -0.43 7.37 -0.76
N GLU A 32 -1.36 7.91 0.00
CA GLU A 32 -1.02 8.75 1.15
C GLU A 32 -0.28 7.94 2.21
N GLU A 33 -0.74 6.74 2.48
CA GLU A 33 -0.07 5.87 3.44
C GLU A 33 1.29 5.40 2.95
N LEU A 34 1.41 5.12 1.67
CA LEU A 34 2.69 4.71 1.09
C LEU A 34 3.73 5.81 1.23
N SER A 35 3.31 7.05 1.14
CA SER A 35 4.20 8.19 1.32
C SER A 35 4.87 8.13 2.69
N VAL A 36 4.11 7.77 3.71
CA VAL A 36 4.63 7.63 5.07
C VAL A 36 5.62 6.47 5.15
N TYR A 37 5.29 5.36 4.52
CA TYR A 37 6.18 4.19 4.50
C TYR A 37 7.50 4.51 3.82
N GLU A 38 7.45 5.26 2.75
CA GLU A 38 8.64 5.64 2.02
C GLU A 38 9.55 6.54 2.85
N GLU A 39 8.98 7.39 3.67
CA GLU A 39 9.77 8.22 4.57
C GLU A 39 10.52 7.39 5.59
N PHE A 40 9.89 6.36 6.13
CA PHE A 40 10.54 5.50 7.10
C PHE A 40 11.57 4.58 6.46
N ALA A 41 11.37 4.23 5.21
CA ALA A 41 12.28 3.34 4.50
C ALA A 41 13.55 4.04 4.04
N ALA A 42 13.55 5.34 4.00
CA ALA A 42 14.72 6.12 3.53
C ALA A 42 15.82 6.26 4.62
#